data_a649551ea80182c8eeec47ba04fc6942
#
_entry.id   a649551ea80182c8eeec47ba04fc6942
#
_cell.length_a   1.000
_cell.length_b   1.000
_cell.length_c   1.000
_cell.angle_alpha   90.00
_cell.angle_beta   90.00
_cell.angle_gamma   90.00
#
_symmetry.space_group_name_H-M   'P 1'
#
loop_
_entity.id
_entity.type
_entity.pdbx_description
1 polymer ?
#
loop_
_entity_poly.entity_id
_entity_poly.type
_entity_poly.pdbx_seq_one_letter_code
_entity_poly.pdbx_strand_id
1 'polypeptide(L)' 'MRKHTVKIHGHHCEIRVYREGKHVWFAVGDYLGQEIKVQAESEGAAVKHWRERASTMGNGSP' A
#
# COMPACT_ATOMS: atom_id res chain seq x y z
N MET A 1 1.82 -5.55 -13.59
CA MET A 1 1.92 -5.66 -12.13
C MET A 1 3.34 -5.38 -11.68
N ARG A 2 3.50 -4.52 -10.71
CA ARG A 2 4.81 -4.17 -10.20
C ARG A 2 4.86 -4.41 -8.70
N LYS A 3 6.03 -4.81 -8.23
CA LYS A 3 6.25 -5.03 -6.81
C LYS A 3 7.04 -3.87 -6.24
N HIS A 4 6.63 -3.43 -5.07
CA HIS A 4 7.35 -2.40 -4.33
C HIS A 4 7.60 -2.91 -2.92
N THR A 5 8.73 -2.52 -2.36
CA THR A 5 9.02 -2.81 -0.96
C THR A 5 9.00 -1.48 -0.21
N VAL A 6 8.19 -1.41 0.81
CA VAL A 6 8.09 -0.21 1.64
C VAL A 6 8.40 -0.58 3.08
N LYS A 7 8.84 0.41 3.84
CA LYS A 7 9.18 0.19 5.24
C LYS A 7 8.17 0.92 6.10
N ILE A 8 7.47 0.16 6.94
CA ILE A 8 6.45 0.71 7.83
C ILE A 8 6.85 0.36 9.25
N HIS A 9 7.14 1.39 10.05
CA HIS A 9 7.52 1.20 11.46
C HIS A 9 8.60 0.14 11.63
N GLY A 10 9.62 0.17 10.74
CA GLY A 10 10.72 -0.77 10.81
C GLY A 10 10.47 -2.11 10.16
N HIS A 11 9.28 -2.35 9.64
CA HIS A 11 8.95 -3.61 8.97
C HIS A 11 8.96 -3.43 7.46
N HIS A 12 9.64 -4.33 6.77
CA HIS A 12 9.63 -4.32 5.31
C HIS A 12 8.37 -5.00 4.82
N CYS A 13 7.62 -4.30 3.98
CA CYS A 13 6.35 -4.81 3.45
C CYS A 13 6.43 -4.84 1.94
N GLU A 14 6.06 -5.98 1.36
CA GLU A 14 6.03 -6.11 -0.08
C GLU A 14 4.60 -5.87 -0.55
N ILE A 15 4.44 -4.94 -1.50
CA ILE A 15 3.13 -4.64 -2.04
C ILE A 15 3.16 -4.85 -3.56
N ARG A 16 2.00 -5.12 -4.10
CA ARG A 16 1.81 -5.26 -5.54
C ARG A 16 1.01 -4.07 -6.02
N VAL A 17 1.46 -3.46 -7.11
CA VAL A 17 0.80 -2.31 -7.69
C VAL A 17 0.42 -2.62 -9.12
N TYR A 18 -0.81 -2.39 -9.50
CA TYR A 18 -1.26 -2.66 -10.84
C TYR A 18 -2.24 -1.60 -11.31
N ARG A 19 -2.33 -1.46 -12.63
CA ARG A 19 -3.22 -0.48 -13.25
C ARG A 19 -4.47 -1.16 -13.74
N GLU A 20 -5.61 -0.60 -13.36
CA GLU A 20 -6.92 -1.12 -13.80
C GLU A 20 -7.53 -0.26 -14.89
N GLY A 21 -7.13 0.98 -14.97
CA GLY A 21 -7.65 1.90 -15.97
C GLY A 21 -6.66 3.01 -16.21
N LYS A 22 -7.08 3.99 -16.99
CA LYS A 22 -6.19 5.07 -17.41
C LYS A 22 -5.62 5.83 -16.22
N HIS A 23 -6.45 6.09 -15.23
CA HIS A 23 -6.02 6.79 -14.03
C HIS A 23 -6.47 6.01 -12.79
N VAL A 24 -6.50 4.68 -12.90
CA VAL A 24 -6.92 3.84 -11.79
C VAL A 24 -5.82 2.85 -11.47
N TRP A 25 -5.20 3.03 -10.34
CA TRP A 25 -4.13 2.17 -9.85
C TRP A 25 -4.50 1.60 -8.50
N PHE A 26 -4.08 0.38 -8.25
CA PHE A 26 -4.31 -0.27 -6.97
C PHE A 26 -3.00 -0.71 -6.38
N ALA A 27 -2.89 -0.60 -5.06
CA ALA A 27 -1.78 -1.15 -4.31
C ALA A 27 -2.33 -2.13 -3.29
N VAL A 28 -1.82 -3.34 -3.28
CA VAL A 28 -2.31 -4.41 -2.42
C VAL A 28 -1.13 -5.05 -1.70
N GLY A 29 -1.26 -5.22 -0.42
CA GLY A 29 -0.23 -5.88 0.36
C GLY A 29 -0.75 -6.24 1.73
N ASP A 30 0.03 -7.05 2.45
CA ASP A 30 -0.32 -7.46 3.80
C ASP A 30 0.51 -6.70 4.81
N TYR A 31 -0.12 -6.28 5.88
CA TYR A 31 0.57 -5.66 6.99
C TYR A 31 -0.04 -6.14 8.29
N LEU A 32 0.81 -6.71 9.13
CA LEU A 32 0.39 -7.26 10.42
C LEU A 32 -0.77 -8.24 10.29
N GLY A 33 -0.69 -9.09 9.26
CA GLY A 33 -1.68 -10.13 9.04
C GLY A 33 -2.96 -9.67 8.39
N GLN A 34 -3.03 -8.41 7.98
CA GLN A 34 -4.22 -7.89 7.31
C GLN A 34 -3.87 -7.44 5.90
N GLU A 35 -4.74 -7.76 4.97
CA GLU A 35 -4.59 -7.31 3.60
C GLU A 35 -5.11 -5.88 3.47
N ILE A 36 -4.29 -5.04 2.87
CA ILE A 36 -4.65 -3.64 2.63
C ILE A 36 -4.68 -3.42 1.13
N LYS A 37 -5.79 -2.89 0.64
CA LYS A 37 -5.94 -2.55 -0.76
C LYS A 37 -6.38 -1.10 -0.87
N VAL A 38 -5.64 -0.32 -1.65
CA VAL A 38 -5.97 1.09 -1.85
C VAL A 38 -6.04 1.40 -3.33
N GLN A 39 -6.79 2.44 -3.67
CA GLN A 39 -6.92 2.91 -5.03
C GLN A 39 -6.35 4.32 -5.12
N ALA A 40 -5.71 4.62 -6.25
CA ALA A 40 -5.13 5.93 -6.48
C ALA A 40 -5.11 6.23 -7.97
N GLU A 41 -4.69 7.45 -8.32
CA GLU A 41 -4.69 7.89 -9.70
C GLU A 41 -3.39 7.56 -10.43
N SER A 42 -2.36 7.17 -9.70
CA SER A 42 -1.07 6.85 -10.30
C SER A 42 -0.37 5.81 -9.46
N GLU A 43 0.68 5.22 -10.03
CA GLU A 43 1.47 4.22 -9.32
C GLU A 43 2.06 4.80 -8.04
N GLY A 44 2.70 5.97 -8.15
CA GLY A 44 3.31 6.59 -6.98
C GLY A 44 2.31 6.94 -5.90
N ALA A 45 1.13 7.43 -6.31
CA ALA A 45 0.08 7.76 -5.36
C ALA A 45 -0.45 6.50 -4.69
N ALA A 46 -0.55 5.40 -5.44
CA ALA A 46 -1.03 4.16 -4.86
C ALA A 46 -0.08 3.67 -3.77
N VAL A 47 1.22 3.71 -4.04
CA VAL A 47 2.21 3.30 -3.05
C VAL A 47 2.14 4.21 -1.83
N LYS A 48 2.03 5.51 -2.05
CA LYS A 48 1.95 6.47 -0.95
C LYS A 48 0.72 6.23 -0.09
N HIS A 49 -0.43 6.03 -0.72
CA HIS A 49 -1.67 5.81 0.02
C HIS A 49 -1.60 4.49 0.80
N TRP A 50 -1.00 3.48 0.21
CA TRP A 50 -0.83 2.21 0.92
C TRP A 50 0.03 2.38 2.17
N ARG A 51 1.14 3.11 2.02
CA ARG A 51 2.03 3.36 3.16
C ARG A 51 1.32 4.10 4.26
N GLU A 52 0.54 5.12 3.90
CA GLU A 52 -0.19 5.90 4.88
C GLU A 52 -1.22 5.05 5.59
N ARG A 53 -1.92 4.20 4.85
CA ARG A 53 -2.92 3.33 5.43
C ARG A 53 -2.30 2.34 6.40
N ALA A 54 -1.21 1.70 5.98
CA ALA A 54 -0.53 0.73 6.81
C ALA A 54 0.06 1.39 8.06
N SER A 55 0.61 2.57 7.89
CA SER A 55 1.19 3.31 9.02
C SER A 55 0.11 3.65 10.06
N THR A 56 -1.06 4.05 9.59
CA THR A 56 -2.18 4.33 10.48
C THR A 56 -2.62 3.10 11.23
N MET A 57 -2.69 1.97 10.53
CA MET A 57 -3.07 0.72 11.17
C MET A 57 -2.04 0.26 12.20
N GLY A 58 -0.76 0.45 11.86
CA GLY A 58 0.30 0.07 12.78
C GLY A 58 0.29 0.90 14.05
N ASN A 59 -0.23 2.12 13.97
CA ASN A 59 -0.38 3.00 15.11
C ASN A 59 -1.73 2.85 15.78
N GLY A 60 -2.45 1.83 15.43
CA GLY A 60 -3.84 1.72 15.79
C GLY A 60 -4.15 1.73 17.27
N SER A 61 -3.17 1.76 18.08
CA SER A 61 -3.46 1.84 19.47
C SER A 61 -3.95 3.24 19.82
N PRO A 62 -4.90 3.34 20.55
CA PRO A 62 -5.29 4.59 21.13
C PRO A 62 -4.30 4.97 22.18
#